data_d2c40c4d307728cf42190a623fd039e0
#
_entry.id   d2c40c4d307728cf42190a623fd039e0
#
_cell.length_a   1.000
_cell.length_b   1.000
_cell.length_c   1.000
_cell.angle_alpha   90.00
_cell.angle_beta   90.00
_cell.angle_gamma   90.00
#
_symmetry.space_group_name_H-M   'P 1'
#
loop_
_entity.id
_entity.type
_entity.pdbx_description
1 polymer ?
#
loop_
_entity_poly.entity_id
_entity_poly.type
_entity_poly.pdbx_seq_one_letter_code
_entity_poly.pdbx_strand_id
1 'polypeptide(L)'
;MPAGEAVLPTLDDVSTATVPSMRDRVVDAAVRLTTEVGWAKVTMARLADEVGVSRQTVYNEVGTKAGLAEAMILRELDRFLASVTVAFDEHPDDLVEAIRASARSVLEVAPSNPLLHAVVSATHGADTELLPLLTTHAGSLLAAAKDVIAARIAPYDVDLPAAELDTATDMVVRIVLSHVMQPSGPAEATADQIAWIAARVLGA
;
A
#
# COMPACT_ATOMS: atom_id res chain seq x y z
N MET A 1 -27.33 -28.27 46.97
CA MET A 1 -26.13 -28.16 46.20
C MET A 1 -26.43 -28.57 44.78
N PRO A 2 -26.71 -27.67 43.82
CA PRO A 2 -26.76 -28.03 42.41
C PRO A 2 -25.39 -27.90 41.79
N ALA A 3 -25.00 -28.88 40.98
CA ALA A 3 -23.77 -28.99 40.23
C ALA A 3 -23.67 -27.91 39.16
N GLY A 4 -22.52 -27.21 39.09
CA GLY A 4 -22.20 -26.26 38.06
C GLY A 4 -21.94 -26.95 36.72
N GLU A 5 -22.74 -26.60 35.74
CA GLU A 5 -22.62 -27.03 34.37
C GLU A 5 -21.49 -26.18 33.73
N ALA A 6 -20.37 -26.83 33.44
CA ALA A 6 -19.25 -26.20 32.74
C ALA A 6 -19.66 -25.99 31.25
N VAL A 7 -19.92 -24.76 30.88
CA VAL A 7 -20.12 -24.36 29.47
C VAL A 7 -18.76 -24.47 28.78
N LEU A 8 -18.63 -25.45 27.89
CA LEU A 8 -17.48 -25.55 26.97
C LEU A 8 -17.57 -24.40 25.97
N PRO A 9 -16.45 -23.71 25.66
CA PRO A 9 -16.46 -22.70 24.63
C PRO A 9 -16.72 -23.32 23.26
N THR A 10 -17.67 -22.75 22.53
CA THR A 10 -18.02 -23.11 21.16
C THR A 10 -16.85 -22.83 20.23
N LEU A 11 -16.56 -23.77 19.32
CA LEU A 11 -15.47 -23.79 18.34
C LEU A 11 -15.68 -22.80 17.15
N ASP A 12 -16.35 -21.68 17.35
CA ASP A 12 -16.72 -20.74 16.27
C ASP A 12 -15.77 -19.55 16.12
N ASP A 13 -14.62 -19.54 16.80
CA ASP A 13 -13.62 -18.48 16.62
C ASP A 13 -12.33 -19.00 15.95
N VAL A 14 -12.50 -19.77 14.87
CA VAL A 14 -11.41 -20.05 13.94
C VAL A 14 -11.39 -18.89 12.95
N SER A 15 -10.57 -17.88 13.25
CA SER A 15 -10.14 -16.87 12.29
C SER A 15 -9.82 -17.57 10.97
N THR A 16 -10.67 -17.40 9.96
CA THR A 16 -10.47 -17.95 8.62
C THR A 16 -9.28 -17.22 7.99
N ALA A 17 -8.07 -17.66 8.28
CA ALA A 17 -6.90 -17.28 7.52
C ALA A 17 -7.16 -17.71 6.08
N THR A 18 -7.52 -16.76 5.23
CA THR A 18 -7.78 -16.99 3.81
C THR A 18 -6.51 -17.58 3.20
N VAL A 19 -6.58 -18.80 2.70
CA VAL A 19 -5.43 -19.44 2.02
C VAL A 19 -5.04 -18.57 0.84
N PRO A 20 -3.74 -18.14 0.73
CA PRO A 20 -3.30 -17.27 -0.35
C PRO A 20 -3.63 -17.88 -1.71
N SER A 21 -4.18 -17.09 -2.61
CA SER A 21 -4.47 -17.51 -3.99
C SER A 21 -3.18 -17.89 -4.72
N MET A 22 -3.29 -18.60 -5.83
CA MET A 22 -2.12 -18.91 -6.66
C MET A 22 -1.45 -17.62 -7.16
N ARG A 23 -2.25 -16.63 -7.54
CA ARG A 23 -1.77 -15.29 -7.92
C ARG A 23 -0.98 -14.65 -6.79
N ASP A 24 -1.47 -14.69 -5.54
CA ASP A 24 -0.76 -14.15 -4.38
C ASP A 24 0.59 -14.84 -4.16
N ARG A 25 0.63 -16.15 -4.25
CA ARG A 25 1.88 -16.92 -4.12
C ARG A 25 2.92 -16.55 -5.17
N VAL A 26 2.47 -16.34 -6.42
CA VAL A 26 3.36 -15.91 -7.53
C VAL A 26 3.88 -14.49 -7.28
N VAL A 27 3.01 -13.56 -6.85
CA VAL A 27 3.40 -12.18 -6.55
C VAL A 27 4.35 -12.12 -5.35
N ASP A 28 4.11 -12.89 -4.29
CA ASP A 28 5.03 -12.99 -3.14
C ASP A 28 6.42 -13.51 -3.54
N ALA A 29 6.45 -14.55 -4.36
CA ALA A 29 7.70 -15.08 -4.87
C ALA A 29 8.46 -14.05 -5.73
N ALA A 30 7.72 -13.26 -6.53
CA ALA A 30 8.31 -12.20 -7.34
C ALA A 30 8.91 -11.07 -6.48
N VAL A 31 8.21 -10.64 -5.42
CA VAL A 31 8.73 -9.65 -4.46
C VAL A 31 10.01 -10.16 -3.80
N ARG A 32 10.02 -11.40 -3.28
CA ARG A 32 11.22 -12.00 -2.68
C ARG A 32 12.39 -12.06 -3.67
N LEU A 33 12.17 -12.59 -4.86
CA LEU A 33 13.22 -12.69 -5.88
C LEU A 33 13.74 -11.31 -6.31
N THR A 34 12.85 -10.31 -6.41
CA THR A 34 13.25 -8.94 -6.74
C THR A 34 14.19 -8.37 -5.68
N THR A 35 13.89 -8.64 -4.41
CA THR A 35 14.73 -8.21 -3.27
C THR A 35 16.09 -8.92 -3.24
N GLU A 36 16.10 -10.23 -3.51
CA GLU A 36 17.29 -11.06 -3.39
C GLU A 36 18.28 -10.89 -4.54
N VAL A 37 17.76 -10.79 -5.76
CA VAL A 37 18.59 -10.87 -6.98
C VAL A 37 18.40 -9.72 -7.97
N GLY A 38 17.46 -8.82 -7.71
CA GLY A 38 17.06 -7.72 -8.58
C GLY A 38 16.02 -8.12 -9.63
N TRP A 39 15.21 -7.14 -10.05
CA TRP A 39 14.10 -7.34 -10.99
C TRP A 39 14.53 -7.91 -12.35
N ALA A 40 15.68 -7.49 -12.89
CA ALA A 40 16.20 -7.98 -14.17
C ALA A 40 16.33 -9.50 -14.20
N LYS A 41 16.63 -10.13 -13.05
CA LYS A 41 16.81 -11.59 -12.92
C LYS A 41 15.53 -12.34 -12.60
N VAL A 42 14.40 -11.65 -12.40
CA VAL A 42 13.08 -12.28 -12.22
C VAL A 42 12.57 -12.72 -13.58
N THR A 43 12.33 -14.03 -13.73
CA THR A 43 11.78 -14.64 -14.95
C THR A 43 10.59 -15.53 -14.61
N MET A 44 9.65 -15.70 -15.56
CA MET A 44 8.50 -16.60 -15.37
C MET A 44 8.93 -18.07 -15.10
N ALA A 45 10.09 -18.47 -15.62
CA ALA A 45 10.66 -19.80 -15.34
C ALA A 45 11.06 -19.93 -13.87
N ARG A 46 11.83 -18.95 -13.38
CA ARG A 46 12.31 -18.94 -11.99
C ARG A 46 11.18 -18.84 -10.98
N LEU A 47 10.12 -18.07 -11.30
CA LEU A 47 8.91 -18.02 -10.50
C LEU A 47 8.17 -19.35 -10.47
N ALA A 48 8.06 -20.03 -11.60
CA ALA A 48 7.45 -21.35 -11.69
C ALA A 48 8.19 -22.37 -10.80
N ASP A 49 9.51 -22.36 -10.86
CA ASP A 49 10.36 -23.21 -10.01
C ASP A 49 10.20 -22.87 -8.52
N GLU A 50 10.19 -21.57 -8.15
CA GLU A 50 10.05 -21.08 -6.77
C GLU A 50 8.69 -21.44 -6.15
N VAL A 51 7.60 -21.33 -6.94
CA VAL A 51 6.23 -21.59 -6.48
C VAL A 51 5.86 -23.07 -6.58
N GLY A 52 6.63 -23.85 -7.35
CA GLY A 52 6.38 -25.28 -7.58
C GLY A 52 5.24 -25.53 -8.57
N VAL A 53 5.14 -24.72 -9.63
CA VAL A 53 4.10 -24.82 -10.68
C VAL A 53 4.68 -24.80 -12.09
N SER A 54 3.84 -24.98 -13.11
CA SER A 54 4.25 -24.83 -14.50
C SER A 54 4.42 -23.36 -14.87
N ARG A 55 5.29 -23.05 -15.86
CA ARG A 55 5.38 -21.69 -16.44
C ARG A 55 4.04 -21.22 -16.98
N GLN A 56 3.24 -22.12 -17.57
CA GLN A 56 1.92 -21.80 -18.09
C GLN A 56 1.00 -21.33 -16.97
N THR A 57 1.08 -21.95 -15.78
CA THR A 57 0.32 -21.52 -14.61
C THR A 57 0.70 -20.09 -14.21
N VAL A 58 2.00 -19.77 -14.18
CA VAL A 58 2.46 -18.40 -13.86
C VAL A 58 1.92 -17.40 -14.89
N TYR A 59 2.00 -17.72 -16.18
CA TYR A 59 1.44 -16.85 -17.24
C TYR A 59 -0.09 -16.67 -17.13
N ASN A 60 -0.81 -17.71 -16.73
CA ASN A 60 -2.27 -17.62 -16.55
C ASN A 60 -2.64 -16.69 -15.38
N GLU A 61 -1.81 -16.65 -14.31
CA GLU A 61 -2.09 -15.86 -13.11
C GLU A 61 -1.72 -14.38 -13.27
N VAL A 62 -0.59 -14.08 -13.89
CA VAL A 62 -0.05 -12.72 -13.94
C VAL A 62 0.19 -12.17 -15.35
N GLY A 63 -0.08 -12.95 -16.39
CA GLY A 63 0.09 -12.55 -17.78
C GLY A 63 1.56 -12.38 -18.16
N THR A 64 1.98 -11.16 -18.41
CA THR A 64 3.34 -10.81 -18.81
C THR A 64 4.21 -10.41 -17.62
N LYS A 65 5.52 -10.24 -17.84
CA LYS A 65 6.43 -9.68 -16.83
C LYS A 65 5.98 -8.26 -16.40
N ALA A 66 5.44 -7.46 -17.32
CA ALA A 66 4.85 -6.17 -17.00
C ALA A 66 3.59 -6.31 -16.12
N GLY A 67 2.69 -7.25 -16.42
CA GLY A 67 1.52 -7.53 -15.58
C GLY A 67 1.89 -8.06 -14.18
N LEU A 68 2.97 -8.82 -14.08
CA LEU A 68 3.54 -9.21 -12.78
C LEU A 68 4.02 -8.01 -11.99
N ALA A 69 4.76 -7.10 -12.61
CA ALA A 69 5.26 -5.90 -11.97
C ALA A 69 4.11 -4.98 -11.49
N GLU A 70 3.07 -4.83 -12.31
CA GLU A 70 1.84 -4.13 -11.92
C GLU A 70 1.17 -4.79 -10.70
N ALA A 71 1.03 -6.13 -10.70
CA ALA A 71 0.46 -6.85 -9.57
C ALA A 71 1.27 -6.68 -8.27
N MET A 72 2.60 -6.64 -8.37
CA MET A 72 3.48 -6.37 -7.22
C MET A 72 3.27 -4.96 -6.67
N ILE A 73 3.18 -3.95 -7.53
CA ILE A 73 2.98 -2.55 -7.12
C ILE A 73 1.60 -2.35 -6.50
N LEU A 74 0.55 -2.90 -7.10
CA LEU A 74 -0.82 -2.84 -6.54
C LEU A 74 -0.87 -3.48 -5.15
N ARG A 75 -0.22 -4.61 -4.96
CA ARG A 75 -0.16 -5.27 -3.66
C ARG A 75 0.56 -4.44 -2.59
N GLU A 76 1.64 -3.76 -2.95
CA GLU A 76 2.30 -2.84 -2.01
C GLU A 76 1.42 -1.62 -1.71
N LEU A 77 0.72 -1.09 -2.71
CA LEU A 77 -0.26 -0.04 -2.49
C LEU A 77 -1.34 -0.47 -1.50
N ASP A 78 -1.91 -1.68 -1.65
CA ASP A 78 -2.91 -2.23 -0.72
C ASP A 78 -2.38 -2.28 0.72
N ARG A 79 -1.11 -2.66 0.92
CA ARG A 79 -0.46 -2.66 2.24
C ARG A 79 -0.34 -1.27 2.84
N PHE A 80 0.06 -0.28 2.04
CA PHE A 80 0.10 1.11 2.49
C PHE A 80 -1.29 1.64 2.82
N LEU A 81 -2.29 1.34 1.98
CA LEU A 81 -3.67 1.76 2.21
C LEU A 81 -4.31 1.07 3.42
N ALA A 82 -3.90 -0.16 3.73
CA ALA A 82 -4.32 -0.81 4.98
C ALA A 82 -3.82 -0.04 6.21
N SER A 83 -2.59 0.46 6.22
CA SER A 83 -2.07 1.27 7.33
C SER A 83 -2.77 2.63 7.44
N VAL A 84 -3.12 3.24 6.31
CA VAL A 84 -3.95 4.45 6.26
C VAL A 84 -5.32 4.18 6.90
N THR A 85 -5.96 3.07 6.52
CA THR A 85 -7.26 2.67 7.07
C THR A 85 -7.22 2.55 8.59
N VAL A 86 -6.22 1.87 9.14
CA VAL A 86 -6.05 1.72 10.60
C VAL A 86 -5.92 3.09 11.27
N ALA A 87 -5.10 3.99 10.71
CA ALA A 87 -4.91 5.32 11.26
C ALA A 87 -6.21 6.15 11.30
N PHE A 88 -7.06 6.06 10.28
CA PHE A 88 -8.38 6.70 10.28
C PHE A 88 -9.33 6.07 11.29
N ASP A 89 -9.31 4.75 11.45
CA ASP A 89 -10.14 4.01 12.42
C ASP A 89 -9.76 4.34 13.87
N GLU A 90 -8.49 4.69 14.13
CA GLU A 90 -7.98 5.10 15.46
C GLU A 90 -8.33 6.56 15.81
N HIS A 91 -8.65 7.40 14.83
CA HIS A 91 -8.95 8.83 15.02
C HIS A 91 -10.28 9.25 14.39
N PRO A 92 -11.42 8.63 14.76
CA PRO A 92 -12.70 8.81 14.07
C PRO A 92 -13.28 10.22 14.19
N ASP A 93 -12.85 11.00 15.19
CA ASP A 93 -13.37 12.35 15.48
C ASP A 93 -12.37 13.46 15.15
N ASP A 94 -11.16 13.14 14.72
CA ASP A 94 -10.09 14.10 14.44
C ASP A 94 -9.45 13.81 13.07
N LEU A 95 -9.95 14.47 12.04
CA LEU A 95 -9.47 14.30 10.66
C LEU A 95 -8.01 14.73 10.50
N VAL A 96 -7.57 15.80 11.19
CA VAL A 96 -6.18 16.28 11.09
C VAL A 96 -5.22 15.26 11.69
N GLU A 97 -5.59 14.69 12.84
CA GLU A 97 -4.80 13.63 13.47
C GLU A 97 -4.82 12.34 12.65
N ALA A 98 -5.97 11.95 12.07
CA ALA A 98 -6.06 10.81 11.15
C ALA A 98 -5.12 10.97 9.94
N ILE A 99 -5.07 12.18 9.35
CA ILE A 99 -4.14 12.50 8.26
C ILE A 99 -2.68 12.41 8.72
N ARG A 100 -2.36 12.95 9.91
CA ARG A 100 -1.02 12.90 10.50
C ARG A 100 -0.56 11.47 10.72
N ALA A 101 -1.37 10.68 11.40
CA ALA A 101 -1.08 9.28 11.72
C ALA A 101 -0.93 8.44 10.44
N SER A 102 -1.79 8.65 9.44
CA SER A 102 -1.72 7.99 8.14
C SER A 102 -0.42 8.32 7.39
N ALA A 103 -0.07 9.61 7.29
CA ALA A 103 1.16 10.04 6.65
C ALA A 103 2.40 9.47 7.35
N ARG A 104 2.42 9.52 8.70
CA ARG A 104 3.49 8.96 9.51
C ARG A 104 3.66 7.46 9.27
N SER A 105 2.58 6.69 9.35
CA SER A 105 2.59 5.24 9.14
C SER A 105 3.17 4.86 7.77
N VAL A 106 2.74 5.52 6.70
CA VAL A 106 3.25 5.30 5.35
C VAL A 106 4.74 5.63 5.26
N LEU A 107 5.17 6.79 5.81
CA LEU A 107 6.55 7.26 5.74
C LEU A 107 7.51 6.44 6.61
N GLU A 108 7.06 5.84 7.71
CA GLU A 108 7.86 4.94 8.55
C GLU A 108 8.11 3.58 7.89
N VAL A 109 7.13 3.06 7.13
CA VAL A 109 7.23 1.77 6.45
C VAL A 109 7.98 1.87 5.13
N ALA A 110 7.87 2.98 4.41
CA ALA A 110 8.45 3.16 3.08
C ALA A 110 9.96 2.87 3.01
N PRO A 111 10.84 3.35 3.92
CA PRO A 111 12.27 3.08 3.87
C PRO A 111 12.67 1.61 4.03
N SER A 112 11.80 0.79 4.63
CA SER A 112 12.05 -0.64 4.81
C SER A 112 11.45 -1.50 3.70
N ASN A 113 10.74 -0.88 2.74
CA ASN A 113 10.05 -1.61 1.67
C ASN A 113 11.03 -2.00 0.54
N PRO A 114 11.29 -3.30 0.33
CA PRO A 114 12.27 -3.77 -0.64
C PRO A 114 11.90 -3.45 -2.09
N LEU A 115 10.58 -3.43 -2.40
CA LEU A 115 10.13 -3.12 -3.75
C LEU A 115 10.32 -1.64 -4.08
N LEU A 116 10.03 -0.73 -3.12
CA LEU A 116 10.33 0.69 -3.28
C LEU A 116 11.83 0.92 -3.49
N HIS A 117 12.70 0.24 -2.73
CA HIS A 117 14.13 0.30 -2.95
C HIS A 117 14.54 -0.16 -4.35
N ALA A 118 13.96 -1.26 -4.85
CA ALA A 118 14.23 -1.75 -6.20
C ALA A 118 13.78 -0.73 -7.26
N VAL A 119 12.63 -0.12 -7.08
CA VAL A 119 12.06 0.90 -7.97
C VAL A 119 12.91 2.17 -7.96
N VAL A 120 13.26 2.71 -6.79
CA VAL A 120 14.13 3.90 -6.66
C VAL A 120 15.51 3.63 -7.23
N SER A 121 16.09 2.46 -6.98
CA SER A 121 17.38 2.06 -7.53
C SER A 121 17.35 1.93 -9.06
N ALA A 122 16.25 1.46 -9.64
CA ALA A 122 16.06 1.37 -11.08
C ALA A 122 16.05 2.76 -11.76
N THR A 123 15.64 3.82 -11.08
CA THR A 123 15.71 5.20 -11.60
C THR A 123 17.15 5.72 -11.75
N HIS A 124 18.10 5.13 -11.04
CA HIS A 124 19.51 5.51 -11.05
C HIS A 124 20.40 4.50 -11.81
N GLY A 125 19.85 3.40 -12.35
CA GLY A 125 20.58 2.31 -12.98
C GLY A 125 20.03 1.86 -14.33
N ALA A 126 20.58 0.77 -14.87
CA ALA A 126 20.27 0.22 -16.20
C ALA A 126 18.91 -0.52 -16.28
N ASP A 127 18.21 -0.72 -15.16
CA ASP A 127 16.93 -1.46 -15.11
C ASP A 127 15.73 -0.54 -15.38
N THR A 128 15.58 -0.14 -16.65
CA THR A 128 14.49 0.73 -17.10
C THR A 128 13.12 0.03 -17.20
N GLU A 129 13.05 -1.28 -16.98
CA GLU A 129 11.80 -2.06 -17.12
C GLU A 129 10.71 -1.70 -16.08
N LEU A 130 11.08 -1.16 -14.91
CA LEU A 130 10.12 -0.71 -13.88
C LEU A 130 9.70 0.75 -14.05
N LEU A 131 10.45 1.55 -14.82
CA LEU A 131 10.14 2.97 -15.04
C LEU A 131 8.76 3.21 -15.69
N PRO A 132 8.32 2.44 -16.71
CA PRO A 132 6.99 2.64 -17.30
C PRO A 132 5.85 2.46 -16.28
N LEU A 133 6.03 1.64 -15.25
CA LEU A 133 5.02 1.41 -14.22
C LEU A 133 4.83 2.64 -13.32
N LEU A 134 5.90 3.37 -13.06
CA LEU A 134 5.86 4.63 -12.28
C LEU A 134 5.36 5.82 -13.11
N THR A 135 5.50 5.77 -14.44
CA THR A 135 5.13 6.89 -15.32
C THR A 135 3.81 6.66 -16.04
N THR A 136 3.57 5.45 -16.55
CA THR A 136 2.39 5.14 -17.37
C THR A 136 1.20 4.69 -16.52
N HIS A 137 1.44 3.99 -15.40
CA HIS A 137 0.39 3.52 -14.48
C HIS A 137 0.27 4.35 -13.19
N ALA A 138 1.09 5.39 -13.03
CA ALA A 138 1.03 6.27 -11.86
C ALA A 138 -0.36 6.89 -11.66
N GLY A 139 -1.08 7.18 -12.75
CA GLY A 139 -2.44 7.73 -12.69
C GLY A 139 -3.45 6.78 -12.06
N SER A 140 -3.40 5.48 -12.37
CA SER A 140 -4.31 4.49 -11.80
C SER A 140 -4.02 4.22 -10.31
N LEU A 141 -2.73 4.20 -9.93
CA LEU A 141 -2.32 4.05 -8.54
C LEU A 141 -2.75 5.24 -7.69
N LEU A 142 -2.57 6.45 -8.22
CA LEU A 142 -3.01 7.67 -7.56
C LEU A 142 -4.53 7.71 -7.41
N ALA A 143 -5.29 7.33 -8.45
CA ALA A 143 -6.74 7.26 -8.41
C ALA A 143 -7.20 6.26 -7.33
N ALA A 144 -6.64 5.04 -7.30
CA ALA A 144 -6.98 4.03 -6.29
C ALA A 144 -6.68 4.52 -4.86
N ALA A 145 -5.55 5.19 -4.64
CA ALA A 145 -5.23 5.79 -3.35
C ALA A 145 -6.24 6.87 -2.96
N LYS A 146 -6.58 7.76 -3.88
CA LYS A 146 -7.58 8.83 -3.66
C LYS A 146 -8.94 8.26 -3.32
N ASP A 147 -9.40 7.23 -4.02
CA ASP A 147 -10.72 6.61 -3.78
C ASP A 147 -10.81 6.05 -2.35
N VAL A 148 -9.77 5.36 -1.89
CA VAL A 148 -9.72 4.83 -0.51
C VAL A 148 -9.72 5.97 0.50
N ILE A 149 -8.88 7.00 0.31
CA ILE A 149 -8.78 8.12 1.24
C ILE A 149 -10.09 8.93 1.25
N ALA A 150 -10.71 9.17 0.10
CA ALA A 150 -12.00 9.86 0.02
C ALA A 150 -13.09 9.10 0.78
N ALA A 151 -13.13 7.76 0.67
CA ALA A 151 -14.06 6.94 1.44
C ALA A 151 -13.80 7.02 2.96
N ARG A 152 -12.54 7.22 3.38
CA ARG A 152 -12.17 7.39 4.80
C ARG A 152 -12.46 8.80 5.33
N ILE A 153 -12.39 9.82 4.48
CA ILE A 153 -12.75 11.20 4.85
C ILE A 153 -14.26 11.38 4.91
N ALA A 154 -15.04 10.65 4.13
CA ALA A 154 -16.49 10.84 4.00
C ALA A 154 -17.28 10.86 5.33
N PRO A 155 -16.92 10.11 6.40
CA PRO A 155 -17.60 10.18 7.69
C PRO A 155 -17.36 11.48 8.47
N TYR A 156 -16.31 12.25 8.16
CA TYR A 156 -15.99 13.49 8.86
C TYR A 156 -16.81 14.65 8.31
N ASP A 157 -17.24 15.54 9.21
CA ASP A 157 -17.95 16.77 8.84
C ASP A 157 -16.94 17.82 8.35
N VAL A 158 -16.74 17.87 7.03
CA VAL A 158 -15.75 18.77 6.40
C VAL A 158 -16.48 19.89 5.67
N ASP A 159 -16.27 21.13 6.12
CA ASP A 159 -16.86 22.32 5.50
C ASP A 159 -16.02 22.81 4.31
N LEU A 160 -15.88 21.93 3.29
CA LEU A 160 -15.25 22.25 2.02
C LEU A 160 -16.11 21.78 0.84
N PRO A 161 -16.17 22.56 -0.26
CA PRO A 161 -16.75 22.08 -1.51
C PRO A 161 -16.08 20.79 -1.98
N ALA A 162 -16.86 19.85 -2.51
CA ALA A 162 -16.33 18.53 -2.92
C ALA A 162 -15.14 18.62 -3.89
N ALA A 163 -15.12 19.60 -4.80
CA ALA A 163 -14.00 19.81 -5.73
C ALA A 163 -12.73 20.30 -5.02
N GLU A 164 -12.85 21.07 -3.96
CA GLU A 164 -11.73 21.54 -3.16
C GLU A 164 -11.18 20.41 -2.29
N LEU A 165 -12.06 19.61 -1.70
CA LEU A 165 -11.67 18.42 -0.93
C LEU A 165 -10.95 17.38 -1.81
N ASP A 166 -11.43 17.14 -3.04
CA ASP A 166 -10.75 16.26 -4.00
C ASP A 166 -9.36 16.78 -4.35
N THR A 167 -9.25 18.10 -4.57
CA THR A 167 -7.96 18.76 -4.85
C THR A 167 -7.01 18.66 -3.66
N ALA A 168 -7.48 18.91 -2.44
CA ALA A 168 -6.68 18.82 -1.22
C ALA A 168 -6.18 17.38 -1.01
N THR A 169 -7.05 16.40 -1.20
CA THR A 169 -6.72 14.96 -1.12
C THR A 169 -5.63 14.60 -2.15
N ASP A 170 -5.78 15.02 -3.41
CA ASP A 170 -4.77 14.78 -4.46
C ASP A 170 -3.40 15.37 -4.07
N MET A 171 -3.39 16.60 -3.54
CA MET A 171 -2.15 17.25 -3.13
C MET A 171 -1.49 16.55 -1.96
N VAL A 172 -2.23 16.15 -0.93
CA VAL A 172 -1.70 15.42 0.23
C VAL A 172 -1.10 14.09 -0.22
N VAL A 173 -1.80 13.31 -1.05
CA VAL A 173 -1.31 12.03 -1.57
C VAL A 173 -0.01 12.22 -2.34
N ARG A 174 0.08 13.23 -3.21
CA ARG A 174 1.30 13.54 -3.97
C ARG A 174 2.46 13.95 -3.09
N ILE A 175 2.20 14.74 -2.04
CA ILE A 175 3.23 15.13 -1.07
C ILE A 175 3.77 13.88 -0.37
N VAL A 176 2.90 13.00 0.14
CA VAL A 176 3.32 11.74 0.78
C VAL A 176 4.13 10.89 -0.20
N LEU A 177 3.65 10.68 -1.43
CA LEU A 177 4.37 9.92 -2.45
C LEU A 177 5.74 10.51 -2.78
N SER A 178 5.85 11.83 -2.85
CA SER A 178 7.14 12.51 -3.06
C SER A 178 8.13 12.18 -1.94
N HIS A 179 7.69 12.21 -0.68
CA HIS A 179 8.54 11.88 0.48
C HIS A 179 8.83 10.37 0.61
N VAL A 180 7.92 9.50 0.14
CA VAL A 180 8.17 8.05 0.01
C VAL A 180 9.32 7.80 -0.96
N MET A 181 9.34 8.50 -2.10
CA MET A 181 10.39 8.35 -3.12
C MET A 181 11.69 9.05 -2.74
N GLN A 182 11.61 10.19 -2.08
CA GLN A 182 12.77 11.01 -1.69
C GLN A 182 12.51 11.65 -0.31
N PRO A 183 12.83 10.98 0.79
CA PRO A 183 12.66 11.53 2.13
C PRO A 183 13.47 12.83 2.31
N SER A 184 12.84 13.87 2.85
CA SER A 184 13.52 15.14 3.17
C SER A 184 13.83 15.31 4.66
N GLY A 185 13.38 14.35 5.50
CA GLY A 185 13.57 14.38 6.94
C GLY A 185 12.94 13.16 7.63
N PRO A 186 12.90 13.15 8.96
CA PRO A 186 12.24 12.10 9.74
C PRO A 186 10.74 12.01 9.40
N ALA A 187 10.19 10.79 9.37
CA ALA A 187 8.78 10.53 9.06
C ALA A 187 7.83 11.35 9.95
N GLU A 188 8.10 11.42 11.25
CA GLU A 188 7.30 12.18 12.21
C GLU A 188 7.24 13.68 11.85
N ALA A 189 8.40 14.31 11.62
CA ALA A 189 8.45 15.74 11.28
C ALA A 189 7.75 16.04 9.95
N THR A 190 7.85 15.14 8.96
CA THR A 190 7.15 15.27 7.68
C THR A 190 5.64 15.11 7.86
N ALA A 191 5.20 14.15 8.67
CA ALA A 191 3.78 13.96 9.00
C ALA A 191 3.18 15.18 9.71
N ASP A 192 3.91 15.79 10.65
CA ASP A 192 3.50 17.03 11.32
C ASP A 192 3.34 18.20 10.34
N GLN A 193 4.23 18.33 9.35
CA GLN A 193 4.14 19.36 8.31
C GLN A 193 2.92 19.14 7.41
N ILE A 194 2.63 17.87 7.04
CA ILE A 194 1.46 17.51 6.25
C ILE A 194 0.18 17.82 7.04
N ALA A 195 0.12 17.45 8.32
CA ALA A 195 -1.01 17.74 9.20
C ALA A 195 -1.22 19.25 9.38
N TRP A 196 -0.15 20.02 9.53
CA TRP A 196 -0.23 21.48 9.61
C TRP A 196 -0.84 22.10 8.35
N ILE A 197 -0.47 21.60 7.14
CA ILE A 197 -1.08 22.05 5.88
C ILE A 197 -2.56 21.64 5.84
N ALA A 198 -2.87 20.38 6.20
CA ALA A 198 -4.24 19.89 6.21
C ALA A 198 -5.13 20.71 7.14
N ALA A 199 -4.69 21.03 8.36
CA ALA A 199 -5.41 21.88 9.30
C ALA A 199 -5.73 23.27 8.72
N ARG A 200 -4.78 23.87 8.00
CA ARG A 200 -5.00 25.18 7.33
C ARG A 200 -6.01 25.12 6.21
N VAL A 201 -6.03 24.05 5.44
CA VAL A 201 -6.99 23.84 4.35
C VAL A 201 -8.38 23.54 4.90
N LEU A 202 -8.46 22.74 5.97
CA LEU A 202 -9.71 22.35 6.61
C LEU A 202 -10.31 23.46 7.52
N GLY A 203 -9.57 24.53 7.80
CA GLY A 203 -10.02 25.61 8.69
C GLY A 203 -9.99 25.22 10.19
N ALA A 204 -9.21 24.19 10.54
CA ALA A 204 -9.08 23.64 11.88
C ALA A 204 -7.89 24.28 12.66
#